data_876ad4966f1b7a84ddda41b0d0f89287
#
_entry.id   876ad4966f1b7a84ddda41b0d0f89287
#
_cell.length_a   1.000
_cell.length_b   1.000
_cell.length_c   1.000
_cell.angle_alpha   90.00
_cell.angle_beta   90.00
_cell.angle_gamma   90.00
#
_symmetry.space_group_name_H-M   'P 1'
#
loop_
_entity.id
_entity.type
_entity.pdbx_description
1 polymer ?
#
loop_
_entity_poly.entity_id
_entity_poly.type
_entity_poly.pdbx_seq_one_letter_code
_entity_poly.pdbx_strand_id
1 'polypeptide(L)'
;IVGGNGCGKSTLAKVMSGVLPIDKGKVSVLGHTPTSPVMARNMGIATVFQEVMVAEEASVVDNLFVGSDDFWWKNFTQREKVLKAQEIMEDLVGEYVDPYTQAFNLSLPIKAWITIARAFLRENTKVLILDESSAALDFDSTERLFKKMRELRDNGVAVFIVTHRIA
;
A
#
# COMPACT_ATOMS: atom_id res chain seq x y z
N ILE A 1 -4.82 -10.13 11.12
CA ILE A 1 -6.16 -10.79 11.11
C ILE A 1 -6.01 -12.07 10.32
N VAL A 2 -6.20 -13.20 10.96
CA VAL A 2 -6.09 -14.55 10.37
C VAL A 2 -7.45 -15.22 10.39
N GLY A 3 -7.77 -15.99 9.35
CA GLY A 3 -9.02 -16.75 9.28
C GLY A 3 -9.19 -17.41 7.91
N GLY A 4 -10.10 -18.38 7.80
CA GLY A 4 -10.41 -19.08 6.55
C GLY A 4 -10.96 -18.17 5.45
N ASN A 5 -10.98 -18.67 4.21
CA ASN A 5 -11.58 -17.95 3.09
C ASN A 5 -13.08 -17.67 3.36
N GLY A 6 -13.55 -16.49 2.98
CA GLY A 6 -14.95 -16.10 3.15
C GLY A 6 -15.35 -15.64 4.56
N CYS A 7 -14.45 -15.60 5.56
CA CYS A 7 -14.81 -15.19 6.93
C CYS A 7 -14.90 -13.65 7.12
N GLY A 8 -14.83 -12.85 6.04
CA GLY A 8 -15.03 -11.40 6.09
C GLY A 8 -13.79 -10.54 6.32
N LYS A 9 -12.56 -11.07 6.26
CA LYS A 9 -11.31 -10.31 6.48
C LYS A 9 -11.17 -9.13 5.53
N SER A 10 -11.24 -9.40 4.23
CA SER A 10 -11.14 -8.36 3.20
C SER A 10 -12.33 -7.40 3.23
N THR A 11 -13.51 -7.87 3.63
CA THR A 11 -14.67 -7.00 3.88
C THR A 11 -14.38 -6.02 5.01
N LEU A 12 -13.80 -6.47 6.12
CA LEU A 12 -13.37 -5.59 7.20
C LEU A 12 -12.32 -4.57 6.74
N ALA A 13 -11.31 -4.99 5.98
CA ALA A 13 -10.31 -4.09 5.40
C ALA A 13 -10.97 -3.01 4.52
N LYS A 14 -11.93 -3.40 3.67
CA LYS A 14 -12.70 -2.48 2.81
C LYS A 14 -13.58 -1.51 3.61
N VAL A 15 -14.17 -1.96 4.71
CA VAL A 15 -14.94 -1.08 5.61
C VAL A 15 -13.98 -0.11 6.32
N MET A 16 -12.87 -0.57 6.88
CA MET A 16 -11.89 0.28 7.55
C MET A 16 -11.25 1.32 6.61
N SER A 17 -11.19 1.04 5.32
CA SER A 17 -10.68 1.95 4.29
C SER A 17 -11.77 2.81 3.61
N GLY A 18 -13.02 2.71 4.07
CA GLY A 18 -14.14 3.48 3.53
C GLY A 18 -14.58 3.08 2.12
N VAL A 19 -14.14 1.92 1.63
CA VAL A 19 -14.53 1.36 0.32
C VAL A 19 -15.93 0.76 0.38
N LEU A 20 -16.28 0.12 1.51
CA LEU A 20 -17.61 -0.44 1.75
C LEU A 20 -18.28 0.27 2.91
N PRO A 21 -19.60 0.54 2.80
CA PRO A 21 -20.38 1.06 3.92
C PRO A 21 -20.56 0.00 5.01
N ILE A 22 -20.89 0.44 6.21
CA ILE A 22 -21.23 -0.42 7.35
C ILE A 22 -22.72 -0.75 7.27
N ASP A 23 -23.08 -2.02 7.22
CA ASP A 23 -24.48 -2.46 7.27
C ASP A 23 -25.06 -2.34 8.69
N LYS A 24 -24.34 -2.84 9.69
CA LYS A 24 -24.75 -2.83 11.10
C LYS A 24 -23.53 -2.69 12.02
N GLY A 25 -23.75 -2.10 13.18
CA GLY A 25 -22.69 -1.91 14.17
C GLY A 25 -21.94 -0.59 14.00
N LYS A 26 -20.73 -0.52 14.52
CA LYS A 26 -19.87 0.68 14.45
C LYS A 26 -18.43 0.26 14.16
N VAL A 27 -17.76 1.01 13.31
CA VAL A 27 -16.33 0.93 13.08
C VAL A 27 -15.73 2.30 13.36
N SER A 28 -14.72 2.34 14.20
CA SER A 28 -13.96 3.57 14.50
C SER A 28 -12.49 3.33 14.24
N VAL A 29 -11.92 4.11 13.35
CA VAL A 29 -10.47 4.13 13.05
C VAL A 29 -9.96 5.53 13.38
N LEU A 30 -8.98 5.63 14.26
CA LEU A 30 -8.47 6.92 14.74
C LEU A 30 -9.58 7.86 15.29
N GLY A 31 -10.62 7.29 15.93
CA GLY A 31 -11.74 8.05 16.51
C GLY A 31 -12.86 8.41 15.53
N HIS A 32 -12.73 8.10 14.24
CA HIS A 32 -13.70 8.43 13.20
C HIS A 32 -14.14 7.18 12.42
N THR A 33 -15.32 7.26 11.78
CA THR A 33 -15.81 6.24 10.86
C THR A 33 -15.47 6.67 9.44
N PRO A 34 -14.59 5.95 8.72
CA PRO A 34 -14.30 6.27 7.32
C PRO A 34 -15.54 6.01 6.46
N THR A 35 -16.03 7.02 5.75
CA THR A 35 -17.21 6.92 4.87
C THR A 35 -16.86 6.94 3.39
N SER A 36 -15.58 7.17 3.06
CA SER A 36 -15.06 7.11 1.70
C SER A 36 -13.55 6.84 1.70
N PRO A 37 -12.98 6.31 0.60
CA PRO A 37 -11.55 6.13 0.47
C PRO A 37 -10.75 7.44 0.59
N VAL A 38 -11.32 8.55 0.11
CA VAL A 38 -10.70 9.89 0.24
C VAL A 38 -10.62 10.30 1.70
N MET A 39 -11.71 10.12 2.46
CA MET A 39 -11.73 10.42 3.89
C MET A 39 -10.73 9.54 4.65
N ALA A 40 -10.73 8.22 4.40
CA ALA A 40 -9.79 7.30 5.04
C ALA A 40 -8.34 7.72 4.77
N ARG A 41 -8.02 8.07 3.54
CA ARG A 41 -6.71 8.56 3.13
C ARG A 41 -6.32 9.84 3.88
N ASN A 42 -7.21 10.82 3.98
CA ASN A 42 -6.97 12.07 4.70
C ASN A 42 -6.80 11.88 6.21
N MET A 43 -7.36 10.80 6.76
CA MET A 43 -7.15 10.39 8.16
C MET A 43 -5.78 9.72 8.38
N GLY A 44 -5.03 9.41 7.33
CA GLY A 44 -3.76 8.69 7.39
C GLY A 44 -3.91 7.17 7.31
N ILE A 45 -4.98 6.67 6.70
CA ILE A 45 -5.16 5.23 6.43
C ILE A 45 -4.64 4.93 5.03
N ALA A 46 -3.60 4.12 4.95
CA ALA A 46 -3.09 3.56 3.70
C ALA A 46 -3.55 2.10 3.57
N THR A 47 -4.05 1.72 2.41
CA THR A 47 -4.55 0.35 2.17
C THR A 47 -3.94 -0.21 0.89
N VAL A 48 -3.41 -1.41 0.98
CA VAL A 48 -2.96 -2.21 -0.15
C VAL A 48 -3.90 -3.41 -0.25
N PHE A 49 -4.62 -3.49 -1.36
CA PHE A 49 -5.53 -4.60 -1.63
C PHE A 49 -4.80 -5.77 -2.31
N GLN A 50 -5.44 -6.93 -2.31
CA GLN A 50 -4.91 -8.16 -2.92
C GLN A 50 -4.64 -8.00 -4.42
N GLU A 51 -5.44 -7.21 -5.11
CA GLU A 51 -5.28 -6.97 -6.53
C GLU A 51 -4.09 -6.03 -6.80
N VAL A 52 -3.22 -6.45 -7.72
CA VAL A 52 -2.09 -5.63 -8.17
C VAL A 52 -2.62 -4.59 -9.16
N MET A 53 -2.79 -3.36 -8.68
CA MET A 53 -3.38 -2.27 -9.46
C MET A 53 -2.30 -1.30 -9.93
N VAL A 54 -1.85 -1.48 -11.18
CA VAL A 54 -0.93 -0.57 -11.87
C VAL A 54 -1.54 -0.12 -13.20
N ALA A 55 -1.21 1.09 -13.63
CA ALA A 55 -1.48 1.56 -14.98
C ALA A 55 -0.40 0.99 -15.88
N GLU A 56 -0.73 -0.01 -16.70
CA GLU A 56 0.22 -0.79 -17.48
C GLU A 56 1.07 0.05 -18.44
N GLU A 57 0.49 1.10 -19.03
CA GLU A 57 1.16 1.99 -19.98
C GLU A 57 1.95 3.13 -19.30
N ALA A 58 1.77 3.31 -18.00
CA ALA A 58 2.47 4.33 -17.24
C ALA A 58 3.82 3.80 -16.72
N SER A 59 4.76 4.71 -16.51
CA SER A 59 6.08 4.38 -15.93
C SER A 59 5.98 4.01 -14.45
N VAL A 60 7.05 3.43 -13.90
CA VAL A 60 7.17 3.17 -12.45
C VAL A 60 6.93 4.44 -11.65
N VAL A 61 7.61 5.54 -12.01
CA VAL A 61 7.46 6.81 -11.29
C VAL A 61 6.04 7.34 -11.37
N ASP A 62 5.38 7.29 -12.52
CA ASP A 62 4.01 7.75 -12.64
C ASP A 62 3.04 6.89 -11.84
N ASN A 63 3.25 5.57 -11.85
CA ASN A 63 2.48 4.64 -11.04
C ASN A 63 2.64 4.88 -9.54
N LEU A 64 3.84 5.18 -9.06
CA LEU A 64 4.10 5.44 -7.65
C LEU A 64 3.40 6.70 -7.14
N PHE A 65 3.33 7.74 -7.97
CA PHE A 65 2.76 9.02 -7.57
C PHE A 65 1.30 9.23 -7.97
N VAL A 66 0.71 8.29 -8.73
CA VAL A 66 -0.71 8.36 -9.10
C VAL A 66 -1.61 8.34 -7.86
N GLY A 67 -2.55 9.29 -7.77
CA GLY A 67 -3.52 9.36 -6.68
C GLY A 67 -2.94 9.74 -5.31
N SER A 68 -1.70 10.21 -5.24
CA SER A 68 -1.18 10.80 -4.01
C SER A 68 -1.57 12.27 -3.97
N ASP A 69 -2.44 12.66 -3.02
CA ASP A 69 -2.88 14.06 -2.88
C ASP A 69 -1.73 14.96 -2.43
N ASP A 70 -0.78 14.40 -1.65
CA ASP A 70 0.47 15.08 -1.27
C ASP A 70 1.33 15.47 -2.47
N PHE A 71 1.16 14.74 -3.58
CA PHE A 71 1.83 15.03 -4.83
C PHE A 71 1.43 16.38 -5.47
N TRP A 72 0.16 16.76 -5.39
CA TRP A 72 -0.35 18.00 -5.94
C TRP A 72 -0.02 19.22 -5.08
N TRP A 73 0.12 19.00 -3.75
CA TRP A 73 0.38 20.06 -2.80
C TRP A 73 1.87 20.32 -2.55
N LYS A 74 2.71 19.28 -2.67
CA LYS A 74 4.16 19.43 -2.68
C LYS A 74 4.63 19.53 -4.12
N ASN A 75 5.09 20.69 -4.54
CA ASN A 75 5.66 20.94 -5.86
C ASN A 75 6.96 20.17 -6.08
N PHE A 76 6.91 18.82 -6.07
CA PHE A 76 8.04 18.00 -6.44
C PHE A 76 8.36 18.19 -7.92
N THR A 77 9.60 18.54 -8.21
CA THR A 77 10.12 18.50 -9.57
C THR A 77 10.13 17.06 -10.08
N GLN A 78 10.13 16.87 -11.39
CA GLN A 78 10.23 15.52 -11.97
C GLN A 78 11.48 14.78 -11.49
N ARG A 79 12.59 15.50 -11.29
CA ARG A 79 13.84 14.94 -10.78
C ARG A 79 13.68 14.40 -9.33
N GLU A 80 13.02 15.15 -8.48
CA GLU A 80 12.77 14.71 -7.09
C GLU A 80 11.86 13.48 -7.02
N LYS A 81 10.86 13.38 -7.90
CA LYS A 81 10.01 12.20 -8.02
C LYS A 81 10.81 10.97 -8.43
N VAL A 82 11.66 11.12 -9.43
CA VAL A 82 12.52 10.03 -9.92
C VAL A 82 13.45 9.54 -8.82
N LEU A 83 14.13 10.46 -8.12
CA LEU A 83 15.01 10.09 -7.01
C LEU A 83 14.26 9.36 -5.89
N LYS A 84 13.08 9.86 -5.52
CA LYS A 84 12.26 9.23 -4.48
C LYS A 84 11.70 7.89 -4.93
N ALA A 85 11.34 7.74 -6.20
CA ALA A 85 10.93 6.47 -6.79
C ALA A 85 12.05 5.43 -6.77
N GLN A 86 13.26 5.84 -7.14
CA GLN A 86 14.44 4.97 -7.07
C GLN A 86 14.70 4.50 -5.64
N GLU A 87 14.81 5.46 -4.71
CA GLU A 87 15.08 5.16 -3.30
C GLU A 87 14.10 4.14 -2.73
N ILE A 88 12.79 4.36 -2.89
CA ILE A 88 11.79 3.47 -2.31
C ILE A 88 11.75 2.11 -3.02
N MET A 89 11.92 2.06 -4.33
CA MET A 89 11.90 0.79 -5.05
C MET A 89 13.15 -0.03 -4.74
N GLU A 90 14.35 0.55 -4.68
CA GLU A 90 15.57 -0.15 -4.28
C GLU A 90 15.48 -0.68 -2.84
N ASP A 91 14.92 0.11 -1.92
CA ASP A 91 14.75 -0.28 -0.52
C ASP A 91 13.76 -1.46 -0.36
N LEU A 92 12.68 -1.49 -1.15
CA LEU A 92 11.65 -2.52 -1.07
C LEU A 92 11.97 -3.77 -1.91
N VAL A 93 12.44 -3.58 -3.14
CA VAL A 93 12.74 -4.68 -4.08
C VAL A 93 14.08 -5.31 -3.77
N GLY A 94 15.06 -4.50 -3.32
CA GLY A 94 16.43 -4.94 -3.05
C GLY A 94 17.33 -4.93 -4.30
N GLU A 95 16.83 -4.41 -5.42
CA GLU A 95 17.58 -4.23 -6.67
C GLU A 95 17.12 -2.97 -7.40
N TYR A 96 17.92 -2.49 -8.33
CA TYR A 96 17.58 -1.32 -9.14
C TYR A 96 16.39 -1.59 -10.04
N VAL A 97 15.39 -0.71 -9.98
CA VAL A 97 14.25 -0.68 -10.89
C VAL A 97 14.24 0.67 -11.61
N ASP A 98 14.38 0.67 -12.93
CA ASP A 98 14.39 1.90 -13.72
C ASP A 98 13.03 2.63 -13.59
N PRO A 99 13.00 3.87 -13.06
CA PRO A 99 11.78 4.63 -12.85
C PRO A 99 11.00 4.93 -14.11
N TYR A 100 11.63 4.92 -15.26
CA TYR A 100 11.00 5.21 -16.55
C TYR A 100 10.45 3.98 -17.27
N THR A 101 10.74 2.78 -16.76
CA THR A 101 10.17 1.55 -17.34
C THR A 101 8.66 1.54 -17.21
N GLN A 102 7.97 1.26 -18.31
CA GLN A 102 6.51 1.09 -18.31
C GLN A 102 6.11 -0.19 -17.58
N ALA A 103 5.02 -0.13 -16.81
CA ALA A 103 4.60 -1.23 -15.94
C ALA A 103 4.34 -2.53 -16.71
N PHE A 104 3.84 -2.49 -17.93
CA PHE A 104 3.57 -3.71 -18.72
C PHE A 104 4.84 -4.54 -18.98
N ASN A 105 6.03 -3.93 -18.98
CA ASN A 105 7.33 -4.61 -19.13
C ASN A 105 7.86 -5.25 -17.84
N LEU A 106 7.19 -5.02 -16.71
CA LEU A 106 7.64 -5.48 -15.41
C LEU A 106 7.02 -6.82 -15.03
N SER A 107 7.75 -7.61 -14.24
CA SER A 107 7.21 -8.84 -13.64
C SER A 107 6.11 -8.54 -12.62
N LEU A 108 5.24 -9.53 -12.38
CA LEU A 108 4.16 -9.39 -11.40
C LEU A 108 4.65 -9.03 -9.99
N PRO A 109 5.75 -9.60 -9.45
CA PRO A 109 6.31 -9.19 -8.17
C PRO A 109 6.69 -7.70 -8.13
N ILE A 110 7.33 -7.17 -9.18
CA ILE A 110 7.70 -5.75 -9.23
C ILE A 110 6.44 -4.86 -9.26
N LYS A 111 5.41 -5.24 -10.01
CA LYS A 111 4.11 -4.53 -10.00
C LYS A 111 3.46 -4.55 -8.61
N ALA A 112 3.54 -5.67 -7.90
CA ALA A 112 3.07 -5.76 -6.52
C ALA A 112 3.84 -4.81 -5.61
N TRP A 113 5.17 -4.73 -5.76
CA TRP A 113 5.99 -3.77 -5.01
C TRP A 113 5.63 -2.31 -5.30
N ILE A 114 5.33 -1.94 -6.56
CA ILE A 114 4.84 -0.59 -6.88
C ILE A 114 3.55 -0.29 -6.11
N THR A 115 2.62 -1.25 -6.04
CA THR A 115 1.35 -1.08 -5.31
C THR A 115 1.58 -0.91 -3.81
N ILE A 116 2.51 -1.66 -3.24
CA ILE A 116 2.90 -1.57 -1.83
C ILE A 116 3.65 -0.24 -1.56
N ALA A 117 4.59 0.13 -2.42
CA ALA A 117 5.39 1.34 -2.29
C ALA A 117 4.56 2.62 -2.23
N ARG A 118 3.42 2.67 -2.95
CA ARG A 118 2.46 3.80 -2.84
C ARG A 118 2.00 4.05 -1.40
N ALA A 119 1.81 2.99 -0.62
CA ALA A 119 1.40 3.11 0.77
C ALA A 119 2.53 3.63 1.67
N PHE A 120 3.77 3.27 1.35
CA PHE A 120 4.96 3.71 2.10
C PHE A 120 5.43 5.13 1.74
N LEU A 121 5.11 5.63 0.53
CA LEU A 121 5.44 6.99 0.11
C LEU A 121 4.69 8.08 0.90
N ARG A 122 3.66 7.72 1.65
CA ARG A 122 2.83 8.66 2.39
C ARG A 122 3.45 9.00 3.74
N GLU A 123 3.84 10.25 3.91
CA GLU A 123 4.48 10.73 5.15
C GLU A 123 3.52 10.74 6.36
N ASN A 124 2.20 10.85 6.14
CA ASN A 124 1.20 10.94 7.20
C ASN A 124 0.48 9.62 7.52
N THR A 125 1.03 8.48 7.12
CA THR A 125 0.42 7.18 7.39
C THR A 125 0.42 6.89 8.88
N LYS A 126 -0.78 6.68 9.44
CA LYS A 126 -1.01 6.29 10.84
C LYS A 126 -1.50 4.85 10.95
N VAL A 127 -2.17 4.38 9.91
CA VAL A 127 -2.69 3.01 9.82
C VAL A 127 -2.35 2.46 8.44
N LEU A 128 -1.69 1.32 8.40
CA LEU A 128 -1.41 0.56 7.19
C LEU A 128 -2.24 -0.73 7.21
N ILE A 129 -3.03 -0.95 6.17
CA ILE A 129 -3.82 -2.16 5.97
C ILE A 129 -3.28 -2.90 4.75
N LEU A 130 -2.87 -4.14 4.93
CA LEU A 130 -2.37 -5.03 3.88
C LEU A 130 -3.33 -6.22 3.75
N ASP A 131 -4.08 -6.29 2.65
CA ASP A 131 -5.03 -7.36 2.39
C ASP A 131 -4.46 -8.33 1.35
N GLU A 132 -3.91 -9.47 1.84
CA GLU A 132 -3.28 -10.54 1.04
C GLU A 132 -2.24 -10.06 0.01
N SER A 133 -1.69 -8.87 0.19
CA SER A 133 -0.80 -8.19 -0.75
C SER A 133 0.56 -8.86 -0.96
N SER A 134 0.92 -9.82 -0.11
CA SER A 134 2.13 -10.63 -0.26
C SER A 134 1.96 -11.85 -1.17
N ALA A 135 0.77 -12.10 -1.71
CA ALA A 135 0.49 -13.30 -2.52
C ALA A 135 1.33 -13.39 -3.82
N ALA A 136 1.71 -12.24 -4.38
CA ALA A 136 2.55 -12.14 -5.58
C ALA A 136 4.07 -12.08 -5.27
N LEU A 137 4.46 -12.08 -4.00
CA LEU A 137 5.84 -11.98 -3.55
C LEU A 137 6.42 -13.37 -3.23
N ASP A 138 7.70 -13.56 -3.54
CA ASP A 138 8.46 -14.72 -3.08
C ASP A 138 8.79 -14.63 -1.58
N PHE A 139 9.50 -15.64 -1.07
CA PHE A 139 9.84 -15.71 0.35
C PHE A 139 10.71 -14.52 0.80
N ASP A 140 11.79 -14.23 0.08
CA ASP A 140 12.74 -13.17 0.43
C ASP A 140 12.07 -11.78 0.37
N SER A 141 11.23 -11.55 -0.62
CA SER A 141 10.42 -10.34 -0.75
C SER A 141 9.42 -10.20 0.39
N THR A 142 8.80 -11.31 0.81
CA THR A 142 7.87 -11.32 1.94
C THR A 142 8.58 -10.98 3.25
N GLU A 143 9.79 -11.51 3.48
CA GLU A 143 10.60 -11.16 4.65
C GLU A 143 10.99 -9.68 4.65
N ARG A 144 11.38 -9.12 3.50
CA ARG A 144 11.63 -7.66 3.37
C ARG A 144 10.40 -6.84 3.70
N LEU A 145 9.22 -7.24 3.20
CA LEU A 145 7.97 -6.57 3.52
C LEU A 145 7.70 -6.59 5.03
N PHE A 146 7.82 -7.74 5.68
CA PHE A 146 7.62 -7.84 7.12
C PHE A 146 8.63 -7.03 7.92
N LYS A 147 9.88 -6.93 7.46
CA LYS A 147 10.88 -6.05 8.08
C LYS A 147 10.41 -4.59 8.02
N LYS A 148 9.99 -4.11 6.85
CA LYS A 148 9.48 -2.75 6.67
C LYS A 148 8.24 -2.46 7.52
N MET A 149 7.35 -3.43 7.63
CA MET A 149 6.17 -3.31 8.49
C MET A 149 6.54 -3.18 9.97
N ARG A 150 7.56 -3.92 10.42
CA ARG A 150 8.09 -3.76 11.79
C ARG A 150 8.68 -2.37 12.02
N GLU A 151 9.45 -1.85 11.05
CA GLU A 151 9.98 -0.49 11.10
C GLU A 151 8.87 0.57 11.22
N LEU A 152 7.80 0.45 10.42
CA LEU A 152 6.63 1.35 10.53
C LEU A 152 5.94 1.25 11.89
N ARG A 153 5.71 0.03 12.38
CA ARG A 153 5.12 -0.20 13.71
C ARG A 153 5.95 0.47 14.81
N ASP A 154 7.28 0.32 14.75
CA ASP A 154 8.19 0.88 15.74
C ASP A 154 8.21 2.41 15.68
N ASN A 155 7.86 2.99 14.53
CA ASN A 155 7.62 4.43 14.33
C ASN A 155 6.17 4.86 14.64
N GLY A 156 5.37 4.01 15.28
CA GLY A 156 4.04 4.35 15.77
C GLY A 156 2.90 4.17 14.76
N VAL A 157 3.14 3.54 13.61
CA VAL A 157 2.08 3.20 12.65
C VAL A 157 1.37 1.91 13.08
N ALA A 158 0.04 1.94 13.13
CA ALA A 158 -0.74 0.72 13.34
C ALA A 158 -0.77 -0.12 12.05
N VAL A 159 -0.26 -1.35 12.11
CA VAL A 159 -0.17 -2.24 10.93
C VAL A 159 -1.18 -3.38 11.05
N PHE A 160 -2.08 -3.49 10.07
CA PHE A 160 -3.06 -4.56 9.95
C PHE A 160 -2.71 -5.44 8.74
N ILE A 161 -2.48 -6.70 9.00
CA ILE A 161 -2.27 -7.71 7.96
C ILE A 161 -3.48 -8.62 7.92
N VAL A 162 -4.05 -8.77 6.74
CA VAL A 162 -5.05 -9.78 6.44
C VAL A 162 -4.36 -10.87 5.63
N THR A 163 -4.33 -12.07 6.15
CA THR A 163 -3.69 -13.21 5.49
C THR A 163 -4.42 -14.51 5.83
N HIS A 164 -4.39 -15.47 4.92
CA HIS A 164 -4.79 -16.85 5.17
C HIS A 164 -3.59 -17.75 5.52
N ARG A 165 -2.35 -17.23 5.37
CA ARG A 165 -1.11 -17.94 5.70
C ARG A 165 -0.73 -17.62 7.15
N ILE A 166 -0.57 -18.65 7.97
CA ILE A 166 0.06 -18.56 9.29
C ILE A 166 1.52 -18.95 9.07
N ALA A 167 2.44 -18.03 9.36
CA ALA A 167 3.84 -18.31 9.36
C ALA A 167 4.21 -19.16 10.58
#